data_65af3f0eee4908a387ea25a623b0a694
#
_entry.id   65af3f0eee4908a387ea25a623b0a694
#
_cell.length_a   1.000
_cell.length_b   1.000
_cell.length_c   1.000
_cell.angle_alpha   90.00
_cell.angle_beta   90.00
_cell.angle_gamma   90.00
#
_symmetry.space_group_name_H-M   'P 1'
#
loop_
_entity.id
_entity.type
_entity.pdbx_description
1 polymer ?
#
loop_
_entity_poly.entity_id
_entity_poly.type
_entity_poly.pdbx_seq_one_letter_code
_entity_poly.pdbx_strand_id
1 'polypeptide(L)'
;MRKRRRLVWIVTALALVLLAAAALDSRLTVPFYIVETEELTTCVELAVLSDLHSCAYGEDQRDIVGRVRRLSPDAVLLVGDIVDDRLPEENAWTTVGALAAEFPCFYVTGNHEWWSGEAERICAQMARCGVTVLRGGAAKLPLDSGETLRLYGIDDPDSGGSEEQLAALDVPEEGFSLLLAHRPERIEDYLTHPFDLVVSGHTHGGQWRIPGLLNGLCAPHQGFFPRYAGGRYDVDGVPLIVSRGLARESGRIPRLFNRPELVVIQITPK
;
A
#
# COMPACT_ATOMS: atom_id res chain seq x y z
N MET A 1 -31.09 35.12 -28.26
CA MET A 1 -30.76 35.00 -26.82
C MET A 1 -31.11 33.63 -26.22
N ARG A 2 -32.33 33.07 -26.37
CA ARG A 2 -32.75 31.78 -25.79
C ARG A 2 -31.90 30.57 -26.26
N LYS A 3 -31.53 30.47 -27.57
CA LYS A 3 -30.68 29.37 -28.09
C LYS A 3 -29.27 29.39 -27.48
N ARG A 4 -28.64 30.55 -27.33
CA ARG A 4 -27.31 30.71 -26.72
C ARG A 4 -27.33 30.33 -25.23
N ARG A 5 -28.36 30.69 -24.48
CA ARG A 5 -28.52 30.26 -23.08
C ARG A 5 -28.72 28.77 -22.96
N ARG A 6 -29.53 28.14 -23.84
CA ARG A 6 -29.69 26.67 -23.85
C ARG A 6 -28.36 25.95 -24.15
N LEU A 7 -27.58 26.45 -25.10
CA LEU A 7 -26.25 25.86 -25.41
C LEU A 7 -25.31 25.96 -24.21
N VAL A 8 -25.28 27.11 -23.52
CA VAL A 8 -24.47 27.28 -22.31
C VAL A 8 -24.87 26.25 -21.22
N TRP A 9 -26.17 26.08 -20.95
CA TRP A 9 -26.64 25.11 -19.98
C TRP A 9 -26.27 23.67 -20.35
N ILE A 10 -26.37 23.29 -21.63
CA ILE A 10 -26.00 21.96 -22.12
C ILE A 10 -24.50 21.73 -21.92
N VAL A 11 -23.66 22.70 -22.31
CA VAL A 11 -22.18 22.59 -22.14
C VAL A 11 -21.81 22.51 -20.67
N THR A 12 -22.44 23.33 -19.81
CA THR A 12 -22.19 23.28 -18.37
C THR A 12 -22.61 21.94 -17.77
N ALA A 13 -23.79 21.42 -18.13
CA ALA A 13 -24.24 20.12 -17.65
C ALA A 13 -23.30 18.99 -18.10
N LEU A 14 -22.87 19.00 -19.37
CA LEU A 14 -21.91 18.01 -19.88
C LEU A 14 -20.56 18.11 -19.14
N ALA A 15 -20.06 19.31 -18.91
CA ALA A 15 -18.82 19.53 -18.16
C ALA A 15 -18.92 18.99 -16.72
N LEU A 16 -20.06 19.21 -16.04
CA LEU A 16 -20.30 18.66 -14.69
C LEU A 16 -20.37 17.14 -14.68
N VAL A 17 -21.00 16.53 -15.68
CA VAL A 17 -21.06 15.05 -15.82
C VAL A 17 -19.64 14.49 -16.03
N LEU A 18 -18.86 15.08 -16.91
CA LEU A 18 -17.48 14.66 -17.16
C LEU A 18 -16.60 14.82 -15.92
N LEU A 19 -16.76 15.92 -15.18
CA LEU A 19 -16.06 16.15 -13.93
C LEU A 19 -16.43 15.10 -12.87
N ALA A 20 -17.71 14.81 -12.72
CA ALA A 20 -18.20 13.77 -11.80
C ALA A 20 -17.67 12.39 -12.18
N ALA A 21 -17.67 12.05 -13.46
CA ALA A 21 -17.11 10.79 -13.97
C ALA A 21 -15.60 10.70 -13.69
N ALA A 22 -14.85 11.80 -13.86
CA ALA A 22 -13.43 11.82 -13.54
C ALA A 22 -13.18 11.75 -12.02
N ALA A 23 -14.02 12.43 -11.22
CA ALA A 23 -13.89 12.42 -9.77
C ALA A 23 -14.15 11.03 -9.16
N LEU A 24 -15.09 10.28 -9.72
CA LEU A 24 -15.51 8.95 -9.25
C LEU A 24 -14.79 7.80 -9.98
N ASP A 25 -13.77 8.09 -10.77
CA ASP A 25 -13.01 7.04 -11.47
C ASP A 25 -12.31 6.11 -10.46
N SER A 26 -12.74 4.85 -10.42
CA SER A 26 -12.23 3.80 -9.54
C SER A 26 -11.35 2.76 -10.25
N ARG A 27 -10.90 3.05 -11.49
CA ARG A 27 -9.99 2.16 -12.22
C ARG A 27 -8.64 2.08 -11.52
N LEU A 28 -8.08 0.88 -11.42
CA LEU A 28 -6.76 0.63 -10.84
C LEU A 28 -5.68 1.46 -11.55
N THR A 29 -4.82 2.11 -10.77
CA THR A 29 -3.60 2.79 -11.25
C THR A 29 -2.36 2.03 -10.79
N VAL A 30 -1.26 2.22 -11.51
CA VAL A 30 0.04 1.62 -11.16
C VAL A 30 1.10 2.72 -11.18
N PRO A 31 1.28 3.45 -10.07
CA PRO A 31 2.38 4.40 -9.94
C PRO A 31 3.71 3.68 -9.70
N PHE A 32 4.78 4.28 -10.21
CA PHE A 32 6.16 3.82 -10.03
C PHE A 32 6.92 4.83 -9.16
N TYR A 33 7.63 4.34 -8.16
CA TYR A 33 8.53 5.14 -7.32
C TYR A 33 9.94 4.58 -7.41
N ILE A 34 10.90 5.44 -7.75
CA ILE A 34 12.31 5.08 -7.84
C ILE A 34 12.99 5.45 -6.53
N VAL A 35 13.74 4.50 -5.95
CA VAL A 35 14.59 4.68 -4.79
C VAL A 35 16.02 4.35 -5.19
N GLU A 36 16.88 5.36 -5.25
CA GLU A 36 18.28 5.20 -5.58
C GLU A 36 19.08 4.85 -4.32
N THR A 37 20.03 3.90 -4.43
CA THR A 37 20.86 3.46 -3.30
C THR A 37 22.29 3.12 -3.76
N GLU A 38 23.24 3.25 -2.84
CA GLU A 38 24.61 2.74 -3.01
C GLU A 38 24.77 1.33 -2.40
N GLU A 39 23.77 0.83 -1.67
CA GLU A 39 23.79 -0.43 -0.94
C GLU A 39 23.46 -1.66 -1.79
N LEU A 40 23.03 -1.47 -3.04
CA LEU A 40 22.76 -2.53 -4.00
C LEU A 40 23.40 -2.21 -5.34
N THR A 41 23.88 -3.24 -6.04
CA THR A 41 24.45 -3.13 -7.38
C THR A 41 23.50 -3.58 -8.48
N THR A 42 22.35 -4.15 -8.12
CA THR A 42 21.30 -4.61 -9.03
C THR A 42 19.99 -3.88 -8.77
N CYS A 43 19.17 -3.76 -9.81
CA CYS A 43 17.82 -3.22 -9.69
C CYS A 43 16.90 -4.26 -9.04
N VAL A 44 15.99 -3.80 -8.16
CA VAL A 44 14.95 -4.63 -7.54
C VAL A 44 13.59 -3.99 -7.80
N GLU A 45 12.63 -4.76 -8.27
CA GLU A 45 11.26 -4.32 -8.48
C GLU A 45 10.31 -4.98 -7.48
N LEU A 46 9.61 -4.18 -6.68
CA LEU A 46 8.69 -4.63 -5.65
C LEU A 46 7.27 -4.17 -5.98
N ALA A 47 6.31 -5.09 -5.96
CA ALA A 47 4.89 -4.75 -6.07
C ALA A 47 4.27 -4.63 -4.67
N VAL A 48 3.65 -3.50 -4.37
CA VAL A 48 3.04 -3.22 -3.06
C VAL A 48 1.53 -3.24 -3.17
N LEU A 49 0.90 -4.12 -2.42
CA LEU A 49 -0.53 -4.18 -2.16
C LEU A 49 -0.79 -3.77 -0.72
N SER A 50 -1.69 -2.82 -0.52
CA SER A 50 -2.13 -2.38 0.79
C SER A 50 -3.61 -2.08 0.75
N ASP A 51 -4.29 -2.19 1.87
CA ASP A 51 -5.69 -1.79 2.02
C ASP A 51 -6.59 -2.40 0.92
N LEU A 52 -6.44 -3.70 0.67
CA LEU A 52 -7.29 -4.44 -0.27
C LEU A 52 -8.70 -4.59 0.27
N HIS A 53 -8.84 -4.76 1.59
CA HIS A 53 -10.11 -4.93 2.30
C HIS A 53 -11.03 -5.94 1.64
N SER A 54 -10.48 -7.07 1.21
CA SER A 54 -11.23 -8.12 0.50
C SER A 54 -12.02 -7.63 -0.72
N CYS A 55 -11.72 -6.45 -1.27
CA CYS A 55 -12.44 -5.88 -2.41
C CYS A 55 -12.27 -6.72 -3.68
N ALA A 56 -13.33 -6.74 -4.51
CA ALA A 56 -13.32 -7.45 -5.78
C ALA A 56 -12.56 -6.69 -6.88
N TYR A 57 -11.69 -7.41 -7.61
CA TYR A 57 -10.94 -6.91 -8.76
C TYR A 57 -11.12 -7.83 -9.99
N GLY A 58 -12.36 -7.87 -10.47
CA GLY A 58 -12.79 -8.78 -11.53
C GLY A 58 -13.04 -10.20 -11.02
N GLU A 59 -13.44 -11.08 -11.91
CA GLU A 59 -13.64 -12.50 -11.61
C GLU A 59 -12.30 -13.12 -11.21
N ASP A 60 -12.26 -13.88 -10.11
CA ASP A 60 -11.06 -14.52 -9.56
C ASP A 60 -9.89 -13.54 -9.38
N GLN A 61 -10.17 -12.28 -9.05
CA GLN A 61 -9.17 -11.22 -8.81
C GLN A 61 -8.24 -10.96 -10.00
N ARG A 62 -8.65 -11.34 -11.22
CA ARG A 62 -7.84 -11.32 -12.44
C ARG A 62 -7.25 -9.95 -12.78
N ASP A 63 -7.94 -8.86 -12.39
CA ASP A 63 -7.50 -7.51 -12.76
C ASP A 63 -6.26 -7.09 -11.96
N ILE A 64 -6.19 -7.48 -10.68
CA ILE A 64 -5.03 -7.18 -9.82
C ILE A 64 -3.93 -8.24 -10.00
N VAL A 65 -4.25 -9.53 -9.92
CA VAL A 65 -3.29 -10.63 -10.08
C VAL A 65 -2.65 -10.58 -11.47
N GLY A 66 -3.47 -10.39 -12.52
CA GLY A 66 -2.94 -10.24 -13.88
C GLY A 66 -2.10 -8.98 -14.09
N ARG A 67 -2.26 -7.94 -13.25
CA ARG A 67 -1.40 -6.77 -13.29
C ARG A 67 -0.04 -7.07 -12.66
N VAL A 68 0.00 -7.71 -11.49
CA VAL A 68 1.24 -8.14 -10.82
C VAL A 68 2.02 -9.11 -11.71
N ARG A 69 1.37 -10.09 -12.32
CA ARG A 69 2.02 -11.02 -13.26
C ARG A 69 2.70 -10.32 -14.43
N ARG A 70 2.09 -9.29 -14.99
CA ARG A 70 2.69 -8.50 -16.10
C ARG A 70 3.87 -7.64 -15.67
N LEU A 71 3.91 -7.21 -14.42
CA LEU A 71 5.04 -6.52 -13.82
C LEU A 71 6.19 -7.48 -13.57
N SER A 72 5.88 -8.74 -13.19
CA SER A 72 6.89 -9.75 -12.83
C SER A 72 7.89 -9.27 -11.77
N PRO A 73 7.41 -8.76 -10.61
CA PRO A 73 8.28 -8.20 -9.60
C PRO A 73 9.14 -9.29 -8.92
N ASP A 74 10.26 -8.87 -8.33
CA ASP A 74 11.12 -9.74 -7.52
C ASP A 74 10.41 -10.20 -6.24
N ALA A 75 9.51 -9.37 -5.70
CA ALA A 75 8.66 -9.73 -4.56
C ALA A 75 7.37 -8.91 -4.50
N VAL A 76 6.40 -9.42 -3.75
CA VAL A 76 5.13 -8.77 -3.44
C VAL A 76 5.09 -8.42 -1.95
N LEU A 77 4.81 -7.15 -1.65
CA LEU A 77 4.69 -6.62 -0.30
C LEU A 77 3.21 -6.40 0.02
N LEU A 78 2.69 -7.11 1.01
CA LEU A 78 1.31 -7.01 1.51
C LEU A 78 1.33 -6.16 2.79
N VAL A 79 1.00 -4.87 2.67
CA VAL A 79 1.26 -3.88 3.73
C VAL A 79 -0.01 -3.54 4.50
N GLY A 80 -0.61 -4.56 5.13
CA GLY A 80 -1.76 -4.44 6.01
C GLY A 80 -3.11 -4.21 5.33
N ASP A 81 -4.17 -4.46 6.07
CA ASP A 81 -5.57 -4.32 5.64
C ASP A 81 -5.88 -5.08 4.34
N ILE A 82 -5.30 -6.28 4.20
CA ILE A 82 -5.57 -7.17 3.08
C ILE A 82 -6.92 -7.86 3.28
N VAL A 83 -7.19 -8.32 4.50
CA VAL A 83 -8.46 -8.91 4.91
C VAL A 83 -9.29 -7.84 5.64
N ASP A 84 -10.57 -7.72 5.28
CA ASP A 84 -11.48 -6.75 5.90
C ASP A 84 -12.14 -7.34 7.15
N ASP A 85 -12.50 -6.50 8.13
CA ASP A 85 -13.19 -6.90 9.36
C ASP A 85 -14.70 -7.16 9.18
N ARG A 86 -15.25 -6.86 8.00
CA ARG A 86 -16.71 -6.90 7.71
C ARG A 86 -17.06 -7.58 6.40
N LEU A 87 -16.21 -7.45 5.38
CA LEU A 87 -16.43 -8.05 4.08
C LEU A 87 -16.00 -9.51 4.06
N PRO A 88 -16.62 -10.36 3.22
CA PRO A 88 -16.20 -11.74 3.02
C PRO A 88 -14.72 -11.82 2.59
N GLU A 89 -13.99 -12.78 3.12
CA GLU A 89 -12.53 -12.90 2.95
C GLU A 89 -12.10 -13.52 1.62
N GLU A 90 -13.02 -14.11 0.85
CA GLU A 90 -12.71 -14.95 -0.33
C GLU A 90 -11.82 -14.22 -1.34
N ASN A 91 -12.08 -12.94 -1.59
CA ASN A 91 -11.29 -12.15 -2.53
C ASN A 91 -9.86 -11.90 -2.04
N ALA A 92 -9.67 -11.68 -0.74
CA ALA A 92 -8.35 -11.56 -0.15
C ALA A 92 -7.56 -12.86 -0.33
N TRP A 93 -8.15 -14.00 0.04
CA TRP A 93 -7.48 -15.30 -0.06
C TRP A 93 -7.23 -15.73 -1.51
N THR A 94 -8.13 -15.41 -2.44
CA THR A 94 -7.91 -15.62 -3.87
C THR A 94 -6.70 -14.81 -4.37
N THR A 95 -6.60 -13.55 -3.95
CA THR A 95 -5.45 -12.68 -4.31
C THR A 95 -4.15 -13.22 -3.73
N VAL A 96 -4.13 -13.46 -2.42
CA VAL A 96 -2.95 -13.93 -1.70
C VAL A 96 -2.47 -15.28 -2.23
N GLY A 97 -3.38 -16.25 -2.38
CA GLY A 97 -3.03 -17.58 -2.88
C GLY A 97 -2.47 -17.56 -4.30
N ALA A 98 -3.06 -16.74 -5.18
CA ALA A 98 -2.58 -16.61 -6.56
C ALA A 98 -1.20 -15.94 -6.65
N LEU A 99 -0.92 -14.93 -5.82
CA LEU A 99 0.37 -14.22 -5.82
C LEU A 99 1.46 -15.04 -5.13
N ALA A 100 1.18 -15.64 -3.98
CA ALA A 100 2.16 -16.43 -3.23
C ALA A 100 2.58 -17.74 -3.94
N ALA A 101 1.74 -18.22 -4.89
CA ALA A 101 2.11 -19.36 -5.73
C ALA A 101 3.18 -19.03 -6.78
N GLU A 102 3.41 -17.75 -7.08
CA GLU A 102 4.27 -17.31 -8.19
C GLU A 102 5.42 -16.39 -7.74
N PHE A 103 5.24 -15.67 -6.62
CA PHE A 103 6.19 -14.66 -6.15
C PHE A 103 6.52 -14.84 -4.67
N PRO A 104 7.74 -14.50 -4.22
CA PRO A 104 8.00 -14.27 -2.81
C PRO A 104 7.06 -13.19 -2.28
N CYS A 105 6.29 -13.49 -1.23
CA CYS A 105 5.35 -12.56 -0.63
C CYS A 105 5.70 -12.30 0.84
N PHE A 106 5.66 -11.03 1.25
CA PHE A 106 5.91 -10.58 2.62
C PHE A 106 4.71 -9.81 3.13
N TYR A 107 4.33 -10.01 4.37
CA TYR A 107 3.11 -9.46 4.94
C TYR A 107 3.33 -8.87 6.33
N VAL A 108 2.70 -7.74 6.59
CA VAL A 108 2.46 -7.16 7.91
C VAL A 108 0.98 -6.93 8.12
N THR A 109 0.51 -6.94 9.36
CA THR A 109 -0.89 -6.66 9.69
C THR A 109 -1.22 -5.18 9.53
N GLY A 110 -2.49 -4.88 9.24
CA GLY A 110 -3.12 -3.58 9.43
C GLY A 110 -4.13 -3.60 10.56
N ASN A 111 -4.82 -2.52 10.78
CA ASN A 111 -5.78 -2.42 11.88
C ASN A 111 -7.06 -3.25 11.66
N HIS A 112 -7.50 -3.47 10.42
CA HIS A 112 -8.70 -4.26 10.14
C HIS A 112 -8.52 -5.74 10.50
N GLU A 113 -7.32 -6.30 10.31
CA GLU A 113 -7.04 -7.65 10.80
C GLU A 113 -7.18 -7.74 12.34
N TRP A 114 -6.76 -6.71 13.07
CA TRP A 114 -6.91 -6.66 14.53
C TRP A 114 -8.36 -6.39 14.98
N TRP A 115 -9.06 -5.49 14.27
CA TRP A 115 -10.47 -5.19 14.57
C TRP A 115 -11.40 -6.37 14.32
N SER A 116 -11.05 -7.26 13.40
CA SER A 116 -11.80 -8.50 13.18
C SER A 116 -11.77 -9.45 14.40
N GLY A 117 -10.78 -9.30 15.28
CA GLY A 117 -10.49 -10.25 16.37
C GLY A 117 -9.83 -11.56 15.91
N GLU A 118 -9.49 -11.67 14.62
CA GLU A 118 -9.00 -12.88 13.96
C GLU A 118 -7.55 -12.76 13.45
N ALA A 119 -6.80 -11.73 13.88
CA ALA A 119 -5.46 -11.44 13.39
C ALA A 119 -4.53 -12.66 13.42
N GLU A 120 -4.54 -13.44 14.50
CA GLU A 120 -3.71 -14.66 14.62
C GLU A 120 -4.10 -15.73 13.60
N ARG A 121 -5.40 -15.94 13.38
CA ARG A 121 -5.91 -16.86 12.37
C ARG A 121 -5.51 -16.39 10.96
N ILE A 122 -5.63 -15.09 10.70
CA ILE A 122 -5.27 -14.47 9.42
C ILE A 122 -3.77 -14.65 9.16
N CYS A 123 -2.91 -14.31 10.11
CA CYS A 123 -1.47 -14.52 10.01
C CYS A 123 -1.10 -16.00 9.75
N ALA A 124 -1.74 -16.92 10.48
CA ALA A 124 -1.53 -18.35 10.26
C ALA A 124 -2.01 -18.80 8.87
N GLN A 125 -3.08 -18.20 8.33
CA GLN A 125 -3.54 -18.50 6.97
C GLN A 125 -2.62 -17.90 5.92
N MET A 126 -2.09 -16.69 6.11
CA MET A 126 -1.04 -16.09 5.25
C MET A 126 0.16 -17.03 5.14
N ALA A 127 0.67 -17.51 6.28
CA ALA A 127 1.78 -18.45 6.31
C ALA A 127 1.46 -19.77 5.59
N ARG A 128 0.25 -20.32 5.73
CA ARG A 128 -0.19 -21.52 4.97
C ARG A 128 -0.26 -21.29 3.46
N CYS A 129 -0.52 -20.07 3.00
CA CYS A 129 -0.44 -19.72 1.59
C CYS A 129 1.02 -19.55 1.09
N GLY A 130 2.02 -19.65 1.95
CA GLY A 130 3.43 -19.47 1.58
C GLY A 130 3.92 -18.03 1.72
N VAL A 131 3.15 -17.15 2.36
CA VAL A 131 3.56 -15.77 2.63
C VAL A 131 4.44 -15.70 3.87
N THR A 132 5.54 -14.96 3.81
CA THR A 132 6.37 -14.65 4.98
C THR A 132 5.70 -13.55 5.81
N VAL A 133 5.24 -13.91 7.00
CA VAL A 133 4.60 -12.98 7.94
C VAL A 133 5.66 -12.32 8.80
N LEU A 134 5.75 -10.99 8.75
CA LEU A 134 6.71 -10.19 9.51
C LEU A 134 6.00 -9.55 10.71
N ARG A 135 6.34 -10.03 11.90
CA ARG A 135 5.75 -9.57 13.17
C ARG A 135 6.86 -9.30 14.19
N GLY A 136 7.49 -8.12 14.10
CA GLY A 136 8.71 -7.83 14.85
C GLY A 136 9.89 -8.67 14.40
N GLY A 137 9.91 -9.03 13.11
CA GLY A 137 10.93 -9.91 12.54
C GLY A 137 11.51 -9.38 11.24
N ALA A 138 12.52 -10.11 10.77
CA ALA A 138 13.22 -9.84 9.52
C ALA A 138 13.17 -11.03 8.59
N ALA A 139 13.18 -10.75 7.30
CA ALA A 139 13.37 -11.73 6.23
C ALA A 139 14.42 -11.26 5.23
N LYS A 140 14.94 -12.19 4.45
CA LYS A 140 15.91 -11.91 3.41
C LYS A 140 15.34 -12.32 2.06
N LEU A 141 15.36 -11.42 1.10
CA LEU A 141 15.09 -11.70 -0.31
C LEU A 141 16.44 -11.81 -1.02
N PRO A 142 16.87 -13.03 -1.37
CA PRO A 142 18.06 -13.20 -2.20
C PRO A 142 17.79 -12.69 -3.61
N LEU A 143 18.75 -11.96 -4.17
CA LEU A 143 18.69 -11.40 -5.50
C LEU A 143 19.56 -12.22 -6.47
N ASP A 144 19.25 -12.16 -7.75
CA ASP A 144 20.00 -12.90 -8.80
C ASP A 144 21.48 -12.51 -8.87
N SER A 145 21.83 -11.30 -8.43
CA SER A 145 23.22 -10.84 -8.28
C SER A 145 24.02 -11.54 -7.18
N GLY A 146 23.34 -12.29 -6.29
CA GLY A 146 23.91 -12.83 -5.06
C GLY A 146 23.83 -11.88 -3.86
N GLU A 147 23.36 -10.67 -4.05
CA GLU A 147 23.05 -9.70 -2.99
C GLU A 147 21.77 -10.10 -2.24
N THR A 148 21.46 -9.38 -1.19
CA THR A 148 20.28 -9.67 -0.36
C THR A 148 19.60 -8.37 0.03
N LEU A 149 18.31 -8.24 -0.29
CA LEU A 149 17.44 -7.20 0.28
C LEU A 149 16.92 -7.68 1.64
N ARG A 150 17.09 -6.87 2.68
CA ARG A 150 16.56 -7.15 4.01
C ARG A 150 15.20 -6.49 4.16
N LEU A 151 14.22 -7.28 4.57
CA LEU A 151 12.84 -6.85 4.80
C LEU A 151 12.53 -7.01 6.29
N TYR A 152 12.06 -5.96 6.90
CA TYR A 152 11.60 -5.91 8.28
C TYR A 152 10.12 -5.62 8.30
N GLY A 153 9.43 -6.04 9.34
CA GLY A 153 8.03 -5.71 9.50
C GLY A 153 7.56 -5.76 10.94
N ILE A 154 6.62 -4.90 11.26
CA ILE A 154 5.96 -4.85 12.56
C ILE A 154 4.45 -4.93 12.38
N ASP A 155 3.75 -5.44 13.39
CA ASP A 155 2.30 -5.41 13.45
C ASP A 155 1.76 -3.97 13.53
N ASP A 156 0.48 -3.81 13.16
CA ASP A 156 -0.22 -2.55 13.40
C ASP A 156 -0.25 -2.20 14.89
N PRO A 157 -0.20 -0.92 15.28
CA PRO A 157 -0.30 -0.47 16.67
C PRO A 157 -1.50 -1.03 17.45
N ASP A 158 -2.61 -1.34 16.78
CA ASP A 158 -3.79 -1.93 17.43
C ASP A 158 -3.55 -3.37 17.92
N SER A 159 -2.39 -3.98 17.59
CA SER A 159 -1.90 -5.22 18.22
C SER A 159 -1.54 -5.05 19.70
N GLY A 160 -1.19 -3.83 20.10
CA GLY A 160 -0.63 -3.50 21.40
C GLY A 160 0.83 -3.91 21.62
N GLY A 161 1.50 -4.48 20.58
CA GLY A 161 2.90 -4.97 20.68
C GLY A 161 3.87 -4.38 19.65
N SER A 162 3.40 -3.44 18.80
CA SER A 162 4.21 -2.93 17.70
C SER A 162 5.44 -2.12 18.16
N GLU A 163 5.35 -1.43 19.29
CA GLU A 163 6.48 -0.64 19.83
C GLU A 163 7.59 -1.55 20.35
N GLU A 164 7.23 -2.61 21.07
CA GLU A 164 8.18 -3.63 21.53
C GLU A 164 8.78 -4.39 20.36
N GLN A 165 7.99 -4.70 19.33
CA GLN A 165 8.48 -5.33 18.11
C GLN A 165 9.50 -4.43 17.40
N LEU A 166 9.21 -3.14 17.24
CA LEU A 166 10.13 -2.19 16.62
C LEU A 166 11.44 -2.09 17.42
N ALA A 167 11.34 -1.92 18.74
CA ALA A 167 12.51 -1.80 19.62
C ALA A 167 13.41 -3.04 19.64
N ALA A 168 12.84 -4.22 19.32
CA ALA A 168 13.56 -5.48 19.29
C ALA A 168 14.23 -5.78 17.93
N LEU A 169 14.00 -4.97 16.90
CA LEU A 169 14.61 -5.19 15.59
C LEU A 169 16.11 -4.90 15.63
N ASP A 170 16.90 -5.83 15.13
CA ASP A 170 18.33 -5.64 14.90
C ASP A 170 18.54 -5.27 13.42
N VAL A 171 18.71 -3.98 13.17
CA VAL A 171 18.87 -3.42 11.82
C VAL A 171 20.33 -2.95 11.66
N PRO A 172 21.13 -3.64 10.84
CA PRO A 172 22.52 -3.23 10.63
C PRO A 172 22.61 -1.95 9.78
N GLU A 173 23.65 -1.18 10.00
CA GLU A 173 23.99 0.02 9.23
C GLU A 173 24.36 -0.29 7.77
N GLU A 174 24.92 -1.49 7.51
CA GLU A 174 25.37 -1.89 6.18
C GLU A 174 24.31 -2.71 5.44
N GLY A 175 24.15 -2.43 4.15
CA GLY A 175 23.23 -3.12 3.21
C GLY A 175 21.78 -2.69 3.34
N PHE A 176 21.06 -2.69 2.23
CA PHE A 176 19.72 -2.12 2.11
C PHE A 176 18.69 -2.78 3.04
N SER A 177 18.05 -1.97 3.86
CA SER A 177 17.06 -2.37 4.87
C SER A 177 15.71 -1.66 4.62
N LEU A 178 14.66 -2.43 4.39
CA LEU A 178 13.30 -1.95 4.11
C LEU A 178 12.35 -2.34 5.24
N LEU A 179 11.62 -1.35 5.79
CA LEU A 179 10.58 -1.60 6.79
C LEU A 179 9.19 -1.60 6.13
N LEU A 180 8.41 -2.63 6.42
CA LEU A 180 6.96 -2.68 6.21
C LEU A 180 6.26 -2.32 7.51
N ALA A 181 5.49 -1.23 7.52
CA ALA A 181 4.68 -0.81 8.65
C ALA A 181 3.42 -0.11 8.15
N HIS A 182 2.25 -0.57 8.59
CA HIS A 182 0.98 -0.13 7.99
C HIS A 182 0.72 1.37 8.17
N ARG A 183 1.14 1.98 9.31
CA ARG A 183 0.81 3.36 9.73
C ARG A 183 1.88 4.39 9.38
N PRO A 184 1.71 5.22 8.35
CA PRO A 184 2.72 6.21 7.96
C PRO A 184 2.90 7.37 8.95
N GLU A 185 1.91 7.65 9.79
CA GLU A 185 1.99 8.72 10.80
C GLU A 185 2.96 8.41 11.93
N ARG A 186 3.41 7.15 12.05
CA ARG A 186 4.38 6.71 13.03
C ARG A 186 5.83 6.75 12.50
N ILE A 187 6.07 7.42 11.37
CA ILE A 187 7.39 7.44 10.72
C ILE A 187 8.52 7.87 11.66
N GLU A 188 8.26 8.83 12.56
CA GLU A 188 9.27 9.32 13.52
C GLU A 188 9.74 8.22 14.48
N ASP A 189 8.86 7.26 14.84
CA ASP A 189 9.25 6.10 15.63
C ASP A 189 10.10 5.12 14.79
N TYR A 190 9.77 4.92 13.53
CA TYR A 190 10.49 4.01 12.63
C TYR A 190 11.92 4.48 12.36
N LEU A 191 12.14 5.79 12.29
CA LEU A 191 13.44 6.39 12.06
C LEU A 191 14.40 6.30 13.27
N THR A 192 13.99 5.66 14.35
CA THR A 192 14.90 5.26 15.44
C THR A 192 15.87 4.13 15.04
N HIS A 193 15.63 3.51 13.88
CA HIS A 193 16.47 2.48 13.27
C HIS A 193 16.96 2.94 11.88
N PRO A 194 18.10 2.43 11.39
CA PRO A 194 18.69 2.85 10.12
C PRO A 194 18.03 2.15 8.92
N PHE A 195 16.72 2.41 8.68
CA PHE A 195 16.06 1.94 7.49
C PHE A 195 16.36 2.84 6.29
N ASP A 196 16.58 2.24 5.13
CA ASP A 196 16.77 2.93 3.85
C ASP A 196 15.45 3.26 3.15
N LEU A 197 14.38 2.55 3.51
CA LEU A 197 13.06 2.73 2.94
C LEU A 197 11.99 2.27 3.92
N VAL A 198 10.91 3.06 4.04
CA VAL A 198 9.69 2.67 4.76
C VAL A 198 8.52 2.62 3.79
N VAL A 199 7.72 1.55 3.87
CA VAL A 199 6.52 1.35 3.04
C VAL A 199 5.30 1.20 3.92
N SER A 200 4.27 2.02 3.66
CA SER A 200 3.05 2.09 4.46
C SER A 200 1.78 2.14 3.59
N GLY A 201 0.62 1.93 4.23
CA GLY A 201 -0.72 2.06 3.68
C GLY A 201 -1.63 2.95 4.52
N HIS A 202 -2.78 2.40 4.95
CA HIS A 202 -3.69 2.92 5.96
C HIS A 202 -4.51 4.18 5.61
N THR A 203 -3.95 5.09 4.83
CA THR A 203 -4.49 6.45 4.66
C THR A 203 -5.60 6.55 3.62
N HIS A 204 -5.78 5.51 2.81
CA HIS A 204 -6.70 5.49 1.67
C HIS A 204 -6.57 6.72 0.76
N GLY A 205 -5.34 7.27 0.63
CA GLY A 205 -5.06 8.47 -0.16
C GLY A 205 -5.74 9.73 0.37
N GLY A 206 -6.09 9.76 1.67
CA GLY A 206 -6.84 10.87 2.27
C GLY A 206 -8.25 11.03 1.73
N GLN A 207 -8.87 9.97 1.23
CA GLN A 207 -10.23 9.78 0.74
C GLN A 207 -10.60 10.70 -0.44
N TRP A 208 -10.56 12.02 -0.29
CA TRP A 208 -10.82 13.02 -1.32
C TRP A 208 -9.57 13.81 -1.64
N ARG A 209 -9.31 13.98 -2.91
CA ARG A 209 -8.13 14.71 -3.42
C ARG A 209 -8.54 15.78 -4.41
N ILE A 210 -7.70 16.77 -4.58
CA ILE A 210 -7.79 17.74 -5.68
C ILE A 210 -6.43 17.74 -6.35
N PRO A 211 -6.32 17.19 -7.58
CA PRO A 211 -5.04 17.06 -8.26
C PRO A 211 -4.26 18.38 -8.31
N GLY A 212 -3.00 18.36 -7.89
CA GLY A 212 -2.14 19.53 -7.84
C GLY A 212 -2.40 20.54 -6.71
N LEU A 213 -3.46 20.37 -5.91
CA LEU A 213 -3.83 21.29 -4.83
C LEU A 213 -3.96 20.60 -3.46
N LEU A 214 -4.62 19.45 -3.39
CA LEU A 214 -4.90 18.76 -2.14
C LEU A 214 -4.53 17.28 -2.29
N ASN A 215 -3.51 16.84 -1.54
CA ASN A 215 -3.05 15.45 -1.56
C ASN A 215 -3.92 14.49 -0.76
N GLY A 216 -4.81 14.97 0.08
CA GLY A 216 -5.78 14.20 0.85
C GLY A 216 -6.57 15.09 1.76
N LEU A 217 -7.90 14.85 1.87
CA LEU A 217 -8.76 15.65 2.74
C LEU A 217 -8.74 15.16 4.17
N CYS A 218 -8.86 13.83 4.36
CA CYS A 218 -8.95 13.22 5.68
C CYS A 218 -8.40 11.80 5.66
N ALA A 219 -7.52 11.48 6.59
CA ALA A 219 -7.01 10.12 6.78
C ALA A 219 -7.21 9.67 8.23
N PRO A 220 -7.36 8.35 8.47
CA PRO A 220 -7.40 7.80 9.81
C PRO A 220 -6.16 8.24 10.61
N HIS A 221 -6.30 8.47 11.90
CA HIS A 221 -5.24 8.86 12.86
C HIS A 221 -4.47 10.15 12.55
N GLN A 222 -4.70 10.77 11.37
CA GLN A 222 -4.14 12.06 11.00
C GLN A 222 -5.21 13.18 10.89
N GLY A 223 -6.51 12.84 10.85
CA GLY A 223 -7.59 13.80 10.73
C GLY A 223 -7.66 14.52 9.38
N PHE A 224 -8.03 15.81 9.41
CA PHE A 224 -8.12 16.63 8.20
C PHE A 224 -6.74 17.13 7.76
N PHE A 225 -6.52 17.13 6.44
CA PHE A 225 -5.27 17.57 5.80
C PHE A 225 -4.05 16.75 6.26
N PRO A 226 -4.10 15.43 6.12
CA PRO A 226 -3.07 14.53 6.61
C PRO A 226 -1.71 14.87 6.00
N ARG A 227 -0.65 14.76 6.81
CA ARG A 227 0.74 14.95 6.37
C ARG A 227 1.13 13.88 5.34
N TYR A 228 0.72 12.65 5.57
CA TYR A 228 1.05 11.49 4.74
C TYR A 228 -0.23 10.86 4.19
N ALA A 229 -0.69 11.28 3.03
CA ALA A 229 -1.93 10.77 2.43
C ALA A 229 -1.70 9.73 1.32
N GLY A 230 -0.59 9.78 0.63
CA GLY A 230 -0.23 8.88 -0.45
C GLY A 230 0.81 9.50 -1.37
N GLY A 231 1.75 8.69 -1.82
CA GLY A 231 2.89 9.11 -2.62
C GLY A 231 4.21 8.86 -1.94
N ARG A 232 5.28 9.46 -2.46
CA ARG A 232 6.62 9.42 -1.89
C ARG A 232 6.87 10.70 -1.08
N TYR A 233 7.37 10.52 0.11
CA TYR A 233 7.87 11.57 1.01
C TYR A 233 9.34 11.29 1.31
N ASP A 234 10.07 12.33 1.66
CA ASP A 234 11.41 12.22 2.23
C ASP A 234 11.32 12.74 3.68
N VAL A 235 11.69 11.90 4.62
CA VAL A 235 11.63 12.22 6.05
C VAL A 235 13.01 11.96 6.63
N ASP A 236 13.71 13.03 6.97
CA ASP A 236 15.09 13.01 7.50
C ASP A 236 16.06 12.20 6.62
N GLY A 237 15.88 12.28 5.29
CA GLY A 237 16.70 11.60 4.30
C GLY A 237 16.24 10.17 3.96
N VAL A 238 15.23 9.64 4.67
CA VAL A 238 14.67 8.31 4.40
C VAL A 238 13.40 8.43 3.56
N PRO A 239 13.32 7.75 2.40
CA PRO A 239 12.09 7.66 1.63
C PRO A 239 10.98 6.93 2.40
N LEU A 240 9.81 7.57 2.51
CA LEU A 240 8.58 6.96 2.95
C LEU A 240 7.65 6.86 1.74
N ILE A 241 7.25 5.66 1.36
CA ILE A 241 6.27 5.42 0.32
C ILE A 241 4.95 5.00 0.96
N VAL A 242 3.92 5.83 0.75
CA VAL A 242 2.58 5.60 1.28
C VAL A 242 1.66 5.22 0.14
N SER A 243 1.15 3.98 0.17
CA SER A 243 0.13 3.52 -0.77
C SER A 243 -1.21 4.17 -0.47
N ARG A 244 -1.94 4.56 -1.53
CA ARG A 244 -3.35 4.98 -1.40
C ARG A 244 -4.30 3.81 -1.23
N GLY A 245 -3.78 2.60 -1.29
CA GLY A 245 -4.52 1.39 -1.08
C GLY A 245 -5.46 1.00 -2.22
N LEU A 246 -5.94 -0.22 -2.13
CA LEU A 246 -6.78 -0.88 -3.13
C LEU A 246 -8.28 -0.84 -2.78
N ALA A 247 -8.67 -0.39 -1.59
CA ALA A 247 -10.06 -0.35 -1.16
C ALA A 247 -10.96 0.39 -2.17
N ARG A 248 -12.05 -0.26 -2.58
CA ARG A 248 -13.08 0.30 -3.49
C ARG A 248 -14.44 0.37 -2.81
N GLU A 249 -14.75 -0.59 -1.98
CA GLU A 249 -16.08 -0.88 -1.43
C GLU A 249 -16.13 -0.83 0.10
N SER A 250 -14.97 -0.82 0.78
CA SER A 250 -14.89 -0.87 2.25
C SER A 250 -15.38 0.39 2.95
N GLY A 251 -15.52 1.51 2.26
CA GLY A 251 -15.93 2.78 2.83
C GLY A 251 -17.34 3.22 2.44
N ARG A 252 -18.06 3.87 3.38
CA ARG A 252 -19.36 4.52 3.09
C ARG A 252 -19.21 5.79 2.26
N ILE A 253 -17.99 6.37 2.23
CA ILE A 253 -17.70 7.62 1.55
C ILE A 253 -16.91 7.27 0.29
N PRO A 254 -17.39 7.63 -0.92
CA PRO A 254 -16.65 7.34 -2.14
C PRO A 254 -15.32 8.08 -2.19
N ARG A 255 -14.33 7.50 -2.85
CA ARG A 255 -13.09 8.20 -3.20
C ARG A 255 -13.37 9.25 -4.28
N LEU A 256 -12.84 10.46 -4.15
CA LEU A 256 -12.93 11.51 -5.16
C LEU A 256 -11.54 11.89 -5.67
N PHE A 257 -11.33 11.81 -7.01
CA PHE A 257 -10.03 12.01 -7.67
C PHE A 257 -8.90 11.19 -7.04
N ASN A 258 -9.26 10.06 -6.47
CA ASN A 258 -8.40 9.22 -5.66
C ASN A 258 -8.58 7.75 -6.06
N ARG A 259 -8.01 7.39 -7.19
CA ARG A 259 -8.09 6.05 -7.76
C ARG A 259 -7.31 5.06 -6.88
N PRO A 260 -7.81 3.83 -6.71
CA PRO A 260 -7.04 2.77 -6.06
C PRO A 260 -5.75 2.50 -6.82
N GLU A 261 -4.71 2.05 -6.11
CA GLU A 261 -3.41 1.83 -6.72
C GLU A 261 -2.72 0.54 -6.27
N LEU A 262 -2.03 -0.07 -7.21
CA LEU A 262 -0.97 -1.05 -7.01
C LEU A 262 0.35 -0.31 -7.19
N VAL A 263 1.09 -0.11 -6.12
CA VAL A 263 2.36 0.63 -6.17
C VAL A 263 3.48 -0.28 -6.67
N VAL A 264 4.37 0.26 -7.50
CA VAL A 264 5.63 -0.39 -7.87
C VAL A 264 6.79 0.43 -7.33
N ILE A 265 7.69 -0.21 -6.61
CA ILE A 265 8.93 0.40 -6.14
C ILE A 265 10.09 -0.20 -6.93
N GLN A 266 10.86 0.66 -7.56
CA GLN A 266 12.11 0.29 -8.24
C GLN A 266 13.28 0.81 -7.42
N ILE A 267 14.01 -0.10 -6.76
CA ILE A 267 15.25 0.22 -6.08
C ILE A 267 16.36 0.09 -7.11
N THR A 268 17.12 1.17 -7.33
CA THR A 268 18.14 1.24 -8.39
C THR A 268 19.47 1.64 -7.81
N PRO A 269 20.58 1.04 -8.29
CA PRO A 269 21.92 1.54 -7.96
C PRO A 269 22.09 2.99 -8.38
N LYS A 270 22.83 3.77 -7.57
CA LYS A 270 23.27 5.12 -7.95
C LYS A 270 24.42 5.10 -8.94
#